data_4e8f8988467e8f7d98190d0a026e6e62
#
_entry.id   4e8f8988467e8f7d98190d0a026e6e62
#
_cell.length_a   1.000
_cell.length_b   1.000
_cell.length_c   1.000
_cell.angle_alpha   90.00
_cell.angle_beta   90.00
_cell.angle_gamma   90.00
#
_symmetry.space_group_name_H-M   'P 1'
#
loop_
_entity.id
_entity.type
_entity.pdbx_description
1 polymer ?
#
loop_
_entity_poly.entity_id
_entity_poly.type
_entity_poly.pdbx_seq_one_letter_code
_entity_poly.pdbx_strand_id
1 'polypeptide(L)'
;VFAYLIISAVALAHVAKKDQDAAKSTTPPGHVVVELTWLRDSDADVDLWVQGPGDVPVGYSNKSGMIFNLLRDDLGHSGDPNSMNYEVAYGRGHWAGEYVVNAMLYRSRDRSLPLPVHAQVLLQDDGGAVQQVVASNVEFSFEGQEMTVFRFRLDDKGAFVADSVNRIHKDLRSAAGSVK
;
A
#
# COMPACT_ATOMS: atom_id res chain seq x y z
N VAL A 1 40.62 16.19 -24.46
CA VAL A 1 39.34 15.52 -24.72
C VAL A 1 39.17 14.29 -23.85
N PHE A 2 40.17 13.42 -23.67
CA PHE A 2 40.10 12.19 -22.83
C PHE A 2 39.88 12.46 -21.33
N ALA A 3 40.42 13.50 -20.77
CA ALA A 3 40.28 13.85 -19.35
C ALA A 3 38.82 14.23 -18.99
N TYR A 4 38.09 14.91 -19.88
CA TYR A 4 36.70 15.26 -19.67
C TYR A 4 35.76 14.06 -19.68
N LEU A 5 36.03 13.06 -20.52
CA LEU A 5 35.21 11.83 -20.56
C LEU A 5 35.37 10.99 -19.28
N ILE A 6 36.56 10.95 -18.68
CA ILE A 6 36.79 10.22 -17.42
C ILE A 6 36.11 10.90 -16.26
N ILE A 7 36.13 12.23 -16.17
CA ILE A 7 35.43 13.00 -15.11
C ILE A 7 33.90 12.82 -15.20
N SER A 8 33.36 12.85 -16.41
CA SER A 8 31.92 12.63 -16.62
C SER A 8 31.50 11.21 -16.26
N ALA A 9 32.31 10.19 -16.58
CA ALA A 9 32.01 8.80 -16.23
C ALA A 9 32.05 8.54 -14.72
N VAL A 10 32.99 9.15 -14.01
CA VAL A 10 33.12 9.05 -12.54
C VAL A 10 31.95 9.78 -11.86
N ALA A 11 31.53 10.94 -12.36
CA ALA A 11 30.40 11.68 -11.82
C ALA A 11 29.07 10.91 -12.01
N LEU A 12 28.86 10.31 -13.19
CA LEU A 12 27.68 9.47 -13.46
C LEU A 12 27.66 8.19 -12.57
N ALA A 13 28.82 7.56 -12.35
CA ALA A 13 28.93 6.40 -11.47
C ALA A 13 28.63 6.76 -9.99
N HIS A 14 29.03 7.95 -9.53
CA HIS A 14 28.72 8.44 -8.19
C HIS A 14 27.24 8.78 -8.02
N VAL A 15 26.60 9.38 -9.03
CA VAL A 15 25.15 9.66 -9.00
C VAL A 15 24.35 8.36 -9.00
N ALA A 16 24.69 7.42 -9.88
CA ALA A 16 24.02 6.11 -9.93
C ALA A 16 24.19 5.30 -8.63
N LYS A 17 25.38 5.38 -7.98
CA LYS A 17 25.62 4.74 -6.70
C LYS A 17 24.84 5.40 -5.58
N LYS A 18 24.72 6.73 -5.58
CA LYS A 18 23.93 7.48 -4.59
C LYS A 18 22.45 7.16 -4.68
N ASP A 19 21.92 7.00 -5.90
CA ASP A 19 20.54 6.61 -6.13
C ASP A 19 20.27 5.15 -5.72
N GLN A 20 21.25 4.25 -5.94
CA GLN A 20 21.16 2.87 -5.45
C GLN A 20 21.29 2.76 -3.92
N ASP A 21 22.13 3.57 -3.30
CA ASP A 21 22.27 3.60 -1.83
C ASP A 21 21.07 4.28 -1.17
N ALA A 22 20.45 5.27 -1.81
CA ALA A 22 19.19 5.87 -1.36
C ALA A 22 18.01 4.88 -1.50
N ALA A 23 17.96 4.09 -2.57
CA ALA A 23 16.97 3.03 -2.74
C ALA A 23 17.16 1.86 -1.76
N LYS A 24 18.38 1.61 -1.25
CA LYS A 24 18.66 0.61 -0.22
C LYS A 24 18.32 1.04 1.20
N SER A 25 18.08 2.33 1.43
CA SER A 25 17.94 2.92 2.76
C SER A 25 16.50 3.00 3.28
N THR A 26 15.50 2.70 2.47
CA THR A 26 14.11 2.69 2.91
C THR A 26 13.66 1.27 3.24
N THR A 27 14.06 0.79 4.42
CA THR A 27 13.43 -0.39 5.01
C THR A 27 11.97 -0.03 5.32
N PRO A 28 10.99 -0.76 4.80
CA PRO A 28 9.59 -0.53 5.14
C PRO A 28 9.40 -0.56 6.66
N PRO A 29 8.54 0.28 7.23
CA PRO A 29 8.38 0.40 8.69
C PRO A 29 7.68 -0.80 9.35
N GLY A 30 7.44 -1.90 8.64
CA GLY A 30 6.74 -3.07 9.15
C GLY A 30 7.01 -4.32 8.33
N HIS A 31 6.60 -5.48 8.86
CA HIS A 31 6.78 -6.77 8.21
C HIS A 31 5.78 -7.03 7.08
N VAL A 32 4.60 -6.42 7.15
CA VAL A 32 3.57 -6.46 6.11
C VAL A 32 3.24 -5.04 5.74
N VAL A 33 3.52 -4.65 4.50
CA VAL A 33 3.19 -3.31 4.00
C VAL A 33 2.14 -3.44 2.91
N VAL A 34 1.07 -2.68 3.03
CA VAL A 34 0.00 -2.61 2.02
C VAL A 34 -0.05 -1.19 1.48
N GLU A 35 0.03 -1.07 0.18
CA GLU A 35 0.01 0.22 -0.51
C GLU A 35 -1.09 0.27 -1.56
N LEU A 36 -1.76 1.42 -1.65
CA LEU A 36 -2.59 1.83 -2.78
C LEU A 36 -1.93 3.00 -3.47
N THR A 37 -1.97 3.02 -4.80
CA THR A 37 -1.54 4.17 -5.62
C THR A 37 -2.52 4.38 -6.76
N TRP A 38 -2.74 5.64 -7.12
CA TRP A 38 -3.60 6.00 -8.25
C TRP A 38 -3.03 7.19 -9.05
N LEU A 39 -3.76 7.61 -10.07
CA LEU A 39 -3.30 8.65 -10.99
C LEU A 39 -2.87 9.91 -10.25
N ARG A 40 -1.65 10.36 -10.52
CA ARG A 40 -1.00 11.49 -9.86
C ARG A 40 -1.80 12.79 -9.94
N ASP A 41 -2.42 13.04 -11.10
CA ASP A 41 -3.14 14.29 -11.36
C ASP A 41 -4.62 14.20 -11.00
N SER A 42 -5.07 13.08 -10.40
CA SER A 42 -6.45 12.92 -9.97
C SER A 42 -6.69 13.56 -8.59
N ASP A 43 -7.76 14.34 -8.47
CA ASP A 43 -8.25 14.85 -7.18
C ASP A 43 -9.26 13.86 -6.56
N ALA A 44 -8.90 12.59 -6.58
CA ALA A 44 -9.65 11.51 -5.96
C ALA A 44 -9.11 11.20 -4.56
N ASP A 45 -10.04 10.91 -3.68
CA ASP A 45 -9.83 10.51 -2.28
C ASP A 45 -10.16 9.00 -2.20
N VAL A 46 -9.11 8.17 -2.11
CA VAL A 46 -9.23 6.71 -2.11
C VAL A 46 -8.73 6.16 -0.78
N ASP A 47 -9.63 5.59 0.01
CA ASP A 47 -9.34 5.03 1.31
C ASP A 47 -8.82 3.59 1.24
N LEU A 48 -7.74 3.31 1.95
CA LEU A 48 -7.25 1.97 2.25
C LEU A 48 -7.90 1.42 3.52
N TRP A 49 -8.44 0.21 3.43
CA TRP A 49 -8.88 -0.56 4.58
C TRP A 49 -8.15 -1.90 4.63
N VAL A 50 -7.58 -2.22 5.78
CA VAL A 50 -6.86 -3.48 5.99
C VAL A 50 -7.32 -4.16 7.27
N GLN A 51 -7.33 -5.49 7.26
CA GLN A 51 -7.57 -6.28 8.45
C GLN A 51 -6.60 -7.45 8.50
N GLY A 52 -5.91 -7.62 9.61
CA GLY A 52 -5.10 -8.81 9.90
C GLY A 52 -5.90 -9.89 10.65
N PRO A 53 -5.30 -11.09 10.84
CA PRO A 53 -5.95 -12.20 11.52
C PRO A 53 -6.36 -11.85 12.95
N GLY A 54 -7.65 -11.99 13.26
CA GLY A 54 -8.19 -11.74 14.60
C GLY A 54 -8.17 -10.29 15.07
N ASP A 55 -7.83 -9.33 14.19
CA ASP A 55 -7.75 -7.91 14.52
C ASP A 55 -8.97 -7.13 14.00
N VAL A 56 -9.08 -5.88 14.43
CA VAL A 56 -10.07 -4.93 13.96
C VAL A 56 -9.64 -4.35 12.60
N PRO A 57 -10.60 -3.95 11.73
CA PRO A 57 -10.28 -3.22 10.52
C PRO A 57 -9.61 -1.88 10.80
N VAL A 58 -8.58 -1.56 10.03
CA VAL A 58 -7.82 -0.31 10.07
C VAL A 58 -8.03 0.44 8.77
N GLY A 59 -8.34 1.73 8.86
CA GLY A 59 -8.58 2.68 7.79
C GLY A 59 -8.72 4.10 8.37
N TYR A 60 -9.22 5.06 7.60
CA TYR A 60 -9.26 6.47 8.00
C TYR A 60 -9.95 6.74 9.37
N SER A 61 -11.02 6.02 9.70
CA SER A 61 -11.79 6.23 10.95
C SER A 61 -11.26 5.42 12.14
N ASN A 62 -10.40 4.42 11.90
CA ASN A 62 -9.70 3.62 12.90
C ASN A 62 -8.26 3.37 12.45
N LYS A 63 -7.36 4.29 12.76
CA LYS A 63 -5.99 4.31 12.21
C LYS A 63 -5.04 3.28 12.83
N SER A 64 -5.47 2.51 13.86
CA SER A 64 -4.60 1.58 14.56
C SER A 64 -5.35 0.36 15.07
N GLY A 65 -4.81 -0.84 14.80
CA GLY A 65 -5.17 -2.12 15.39
C GLY A 65 -3.97 -2.75 16.11
N MET A 66 -4.10 -4.02 16.50
CA MET A 66 -2.98 -4.79 17.06
C MET A 66 -1.90 -5.04 16.01
N ILE A 67 -2.32 -5.35 14.78
CA ILE A 67 -1.44 -5.74 13.67
C ILE A 67 -1.12 -4.52 12.81
N PHE A 68 -2.11 -3.81 12.31
CA PHE A 68 -1.93 -2.73 11.36
C PHE A 68 -2.02 -1.33 11.98
N ASN A 69 -1.27 -0.39 11.34
CA ASN A 69 -1.52 1.04 11.45
C ASN A 69 -1.62 1.64 10.05
N LEU A 70 -2.57 2.55 9.86
CA LEU A 70 -2.60 3.43 8.69
C LEU A 70 -1.55 4.52 8.88
N LEU A 71 -0.57 4.58 7.98
CA LEU A 71 0.53 5.53 8.07
C LEU A 71 0.22 6.82 7.31
N ARG A 72 -0.42 6.72 6.16
CA ARG A 72 -0.83 7.84 5.32
C ARG A 72 -2.28 7.67 4.90
N ASP A 73 -3.02 8.77 5.06
CA ASP A 73 -4.41 9.00 4.66
C ASP A 73 -4.38 10.17 3.68
N ASP A 74 -4.66 9.89 2.42
CA ASP A 74 -4.55 10.85 1.31
C ASP A 74 -5.93 11.40 0.96
N LEU A 75 -6.13 12.68 1.15
CA LEU A 75 -7.41 13.36 0.94
C LEU A 75 -7.56 13.97 -0.46
N GLY A 76 -6.77 13.52 -1.43
CA GLY A 76 -6.62 14.13 -2.73
C GLY A 76 -5.82 15.43 -2.66
N HIS A 77 -6.01 16.37 -3.60
CA HIS A 77 -5.24 17.62 -3.63
C HIS A 77 -5.46 18.54 -2.40
N SER A 78 -6.42 18.24 -1.55
CA SER A 78 -6.71 19.03 -0.34
C SER A 78 -5.65 18.83 0.73
N GLY A 79 -4.69 19.77 0.78
CA GLY A 79 -3.65 19.80 1.82
C GLY A 79 -2.46 18.87 1.56
N ASP A 80 -2.37 18.29 0.36
CA ASP A 80 -1.22 17.48 -0.03
C ASP A 80 -0.13 18.35 -0.70
N PRO A 81 1.06 18.49 -0.08
CA PRO A 81 2.19 19.19 -0.69
C PRO A 81 2.88 18.37 -1.80
N ASN A 82 2.57 17.08 -1.91
CA ASN A 82 3.19 16.16 -2.86
C ASN A 82 2.13 15.67 -3.83
N SER A 83 2.26 15.93 -5.10
CA SER A 83 1.37 15.43 -6.16
C SER A 83 1.37 13.90 -6.34
N MET A 84 1.66 13.12 -5.29
CA MET A 84 1.65 11.65 -5.32
C MET A 84 0.44 11.14 -4.55
N ASN A 85 -0.47 10.49 -5.27
CA ASN A 85 -1.65 9.88 -4.72
C ASN A 85 -1.34 8.46 -4.25
N TYR A 86 -1.26 8.26 -2.93
CA TYR A 86 -1.05 6.94 -2.33
C TYR A 86 -1.51 6.87 -0.89
N GLU A 87 -1.95 5.70 -0.48
CA GLU A 87 -2.16 5.33 0.92
C GLU A 87 -1.32 4.12 1.30
N VAL A 88 -0.90 4.07 2.54
CA VAL A 88 -0.09 2.98 3.05
C VAL A 88 -0.46 2.61 4.48
N ALA A 89 -0.60 1.30 4.70
CA ALA A 89 -0.69 0.70 6.02
C ALA A 89 0.45 -0.30 6.21
N TYR A 90 0.96 -0.38 7.42
CA TYR A 90 1.96 -1.37 7.76
C TYR A 90 1.56 -2.22 8.96
N GLY A 91 1.90 -3.50 8.89
CA GLY A 91 1.63 -4.52 9.89
C GLY A 91 2.89 -4.94 10.65
N ARG A 92 2.71 -5.20 11.95
CA ARG A 92 3.75 -5.71 12.84
C ARG A 92 3.73 -7.23 12.85
N GLY A 93 4.90 -7.85 12.63
CA GLY A 93 5.05 -9.30 12.65
C GLY A 93 4.36 -10.02 11.48
N HIS A 94 4.57 -11.32 11.41
CA HIS A 94 3.98 -12.22 10.41
C HIS A 94 2.95 -13.13 11.11
N TRP A 95 1.76 -12.63 11.32
CA TRP A 95 0.70 -13.38 12.01
C TRP A 95 0.06 -14.39 11.06
N ALA A 96 0.00 -15.64 11.48
CA ALA A 96 -0.67 -16.67 10.70
C ALA A 96 -2.17 -16.40 10.58
N GLY A 97 -2.73 -16.60 9.40
CA GLY A 97 -4.15 -16.42 9.15
C GLY A 97 -4.47 -15.53 7.94
N GLU A 98 -5.71 -15.07 7.88
CA GLU A 98 -6.23 -14.32 6.75
C GLU A 98 -6.02 -12.81 6.91
N TYR A 99 -5.54 -12.21 5.85
CA TYR A 99 -5.44 -10.77 5.66
C TYR A 99 -6.46 -10.34 4.60
N VAL A 100 -7.08 -9.19 4.82
CA VAL A 100 -8.06 -8.60 3.89
C VAL A 100 -7.62 -7.18 3.55
N VAL A 101 -7.65 -6.83 2.28
CA VAL A 101 -7.34 -5.50 1.76
C VAL A 101 -8.51 -5.02 0.92
N ASN A 102 -9.11 -3.93 1.35
CA ASN A 102 -10.14 -3.21 0.59
C ASN A 102 -9.60 -1.84 0.16
N ALA A 103 -10.08 -1.40 -0.97
CA ALA A 103 -9.99 -0.02 -1.42
C ALA A 103 -11.40 0.55 -1.58
N MET A 104 -11.56 1.83 -1.23
CA MET A 104 -12.82 2.54 -1.35
C MET A 104 -12.61 3.89 -2.02
N LEU A 105 -13.36 4.19 -3.06
CA LEU A 105 -13.41 5.53 -3.60
C LEU A 105 -14.38 6.38 -2.76
N TYR A 106 -13.83 7.21 -1.87
CA TYR A 106 -14.64 8.11 -1.05
C TYR A 106 -15.21 9.24 -1.90
N ARG A 107 -14.38 9.88 -2.74
CA ARG A 107 -14.76 11.01 -3.59
C ARG A 107 -13.81 11.16 -4.78
N SER A 108 -14.33 11.66 -5.90
CA SER A 108 -13.57 12.10 -7.07
C SER A 108 -14.02 13.51 -7.47
N ARG A 109 -13.28 14.53 -7.02
CA ARG A 109 -13.65 15.94 -7.25
C ARG A 109 -13.47 16.37 -8.71
N ASP A 110 -12.50 15.78 -9.39
CA ASP A 110 -12.25 15.98 -10.82
C ASP A 110 -13.13 15.10 -11.72
N ARG A 111 -13.95 14.22 -11.10
CA ARG A 111 -14.85 13.28 -11.79
C ARG A 111 -14.14 12.39 -12.82
N SER A 112 -12.85 12.14 -12.66
CA SER A 112 -12.08 11.21 -13.49
C SER A 112 -12.46 9.76 -13.18
N LEU A 113 -13.55 9.30 -13.76
CA LEU A 113 -14.05 7.94 -13.67
C LEU A 113 -14.11 7.32 -15.08
N PRO A 114 -13.81 6.04 -15.23
CA PRO A 114 -13.37 5.11 -14.19
C PRO A 114 -11.97 5.42 -13.66
N LEU A 115 -11.75 5.26 -12.33
CA LEU A 115 -10.48 5.53 -11.68
C LEU A 115 -9.70 4.22 -11.47
N PRO A 116 -8.57 4.01 -12.16
CA PRO A 116 -7.70 2.87 -11.88
C PRO A 116 -6.88 3.10 -10.61
N VAL A 117 -6.85 2.08 -9.75
CA VAL A 117 -6.08 2.04 -8.51
C VAL A 117 -5.22 0.78 -8.52
N HIS A 118 -3.93 0.94 -8.27
CA HIS A 118 -2.99 -0.15 -8.07
C HIS A 118 -2.85 -0.45 -6.58
N ALA A 119 -2.90 -1.72 -6.21
CA ALA A 119 -2.69 -2.18 -4.85
C ALA A 119 -1.59 -3.24 -4.82
N GLN A 120 -0.74 -3.18 -3.79
CA GLN A 120 0.30 -4.20 -3.58
C GLN A 120 0.49 -4.53 -2.11
N VAL A 121 1.02 -5.74 -1.85
CA VAL A 121 1.50 -6.16 -0.54
C VAL A 121 2.95 -6.53 -0.64
N LEU A 122 3.74 -5.97 0.27
CA LEU A 122 5.13 -6.27 0.46
C LEU A 122 5.29 -7.01 1.80
N LEU A 123 6.06 -8.09 1.81
CA LEU A 123 6.51 -8.74 3.03
C LEU A 123 8.00 -8.49 3.24
N GLN A 124 8.36 -8.15 4.46
CA GLN A 124 9.75 -8.03 4.89
C GLN A 124 10.08 -9.24 5.77
N ASP A 125 11.11 -10.00 5.42
CA ASP A 125 11.60 -11.10 6.24
C ASP A 125 12.41 -10.59 7.46
N ASP A 126 12.77 -11.52 8.37
CA ASP A 126 13.57 -11.21 9.56
C ASP A 126 15.00 -10.72 9.22
N GLY A 127 15.47 -10.96 8.01
CA GLY A 127 16.75 -10.46 7.48
C GLY A 127 16.64 -9.07 6.90
N GLY A 128 15.45 -8.49 6.82
CA GLY A 128 15.17 -7.17 6.24
C GLY A 128 14.99 -7.17 4.72
N ALA A 129 15.00 -8.34 4.05
CA ALA A 129 14.71 -8.42 2.62
C ALA A 129 13.21 -8.22 2.38
N VAL A 130 12.87 -7.41 1.39
CA VAL A 130 11.49 -7.06 1.04
C VAL A 130 11.10 -7.73 -0.26
N GLN A 131 9.94 -8.40 -0.26
CA GLN A 131 9.37 -9.06 -1.42
C GLN A 131 7.93 -8.60 -1.65
N GLN A 132 7.60 -8.23 -2.89
CA GLN A 132 6.22 -8.08 -3.32
C GLN A 132 5.58 -9.47 -3.48
N VAL A 133 4.55 -9.77 -2.70
CA VAL A 133 3.91 -11.10 -2.71
C VAL A 133 2.61 -11.13 -3.49
N VAL A 134 1.89 -10.02 -3.54
CA VAL A 134 0.68 -9.87 -4.37
C VAL A 134 0.53 -8.43 -4.83
N ALA A 135 0.07 -8.26 -6.07
CA ALA A 135 -0.32 -6.97 -6.60
C ALA A 135 -1.55 -7.13 -7.50
N SER A 136 -2.35 -6.08 -7.60
CA SER A 136 -3.57 -6.06 -8.40
C SER A 136 -3.95 -4.65 -8.80
N ASN A 137 -4.62 -4.54 -9.94
CA ASN A 137 -5.32 -3.34 -10.34
C ASN A 137 -6.83 -3.53 -10.14
N VAL A 138 -7.48 -2.51 -9.62
CA VAL A 138 -8.93 -2.38 -9.55
C VAL A 138 -9.35 -1.08 -10.20
N GLU A 139 -10.62 -0.97 -10.60
CA GLU A 139 -11.14 0.21 -11.25
C GLU A 139 -12.45 0.63 -10.56
N PHE A 140 -12.49 1.87 -10.10
CA PHE A 140 -13.70 2.43 -9.50
C PHE A 140 -14.56 3.10 -10.54
N SER A 141 -15.85 2.78 -10.54
CA SER A 141 -16.84 3.33 -11.48
C SER A 141 -17.70 4.43 -10.87
N PHE A 142 -17.78 4.50 -9.55
CA PHE A 142 -18.60 5.50 -8.83
C PHE A 142 -18.09 5.75 -7.41
N GLU A 143 -18.38 6.94 -6.89
CA GLU A 143 -18.09 7.32 -5.51
C GLU A 143 -18.85 6.46 -4.50
N GLY A 144 -18.21 6.14 -3.39
CA GLY A 144 -18.77 5.27 -2.35
C GLY A 144 -18.58 3.78 -2.61
N GLN A 145 -18.00 3.39 -3.76
CA GLN A 145 -17.71 2.00 -4.07
C GLN A 145 -16.57 1.49 -3.19
N GLU A 146 -16.83 0.44 -2.40
CA GLU A 146 -15.82 -0.34 -1.67
C GLU A 146 -15.63 -1.68 -2.36
N MET A 147 -14.37 -2.09 -2.53
CA MET A 147 -14.01 -3.36 -3.15
C MET A 147 -12.95 -4.07 -2.33
N THR A 148 -13.12 -5.38 -2.13
CA THR A 148 -12.03 -6.24 -1.68
C THR A 148 -11.06 -6.42 -2.85
N VAL A 149 -9.87 -5.81 -2.74
CA VAL A 149 -8.85 -5.89 -3.77
C VAL A 149 -8.22 -7.27 -3.77
N PHE A 150 -7.91 -7.77 -2.58
CA PHE A 150 -7.51 -9.15 -2.36
C PHE A 150 -7.65 -9.56 -0.89
N ARG A 151 -7.81 -10.87 -0.69
CA ARG A 151 -7.60 -11.58 0.56
C ARG A 151 -6.47 -12.56 0.33
N PHE A 152 -5.63 -12.77 1.35
CA PHE A 152 -4.52 -13.72 1.30
C PHE A 152 -4.25 -14.28 2.71
N ARG A 153 -3.43 -15.31 2.79
CA ARG A 153 -3.05 -15.93 4.07
C ARG A 153 -1.53 -15.96 4.20
N LEU A 154 -1.08 -15.83 5.44
CA LEU A 154 0.23 -16.28 5.87
C LEU A 154 0.06 -17.59 6.65
N ASP A 155 1.03 -18.48 6.50
CA ASP A 155 1.09 -19.75 7.26
C ASP A 155 1.65 -19.52 8.68
N ASP A 156 1.78 -20.60 9.45
CA ASP A 156 2.28 -20.56 10.84
C ASP A 156 3.75 -20.12 10.95
N LYS A 157 4.47 -20.07 9.83
CA LYS A 157 5.84 -19.56 9.74
C LYS A 157 5.90 -18.13 9.21
N GLY A 158 4.75 -17.51 8.96
CA GLY A 158 4.66 -16.17 8.36
C GLY A 158 4.91 -16.13 6.86
N ALA A 159 4.99 -17.29 6.19
CA ALA A 159 5.20 -17.35 4.75
C ALA A 159 3.87 -17.11 3.99
N PHE A 160 3.97 -16.45 2.85
CA PHE A 160 2.84 -16.18 1.97
C PHE A 160 2.33 -17.47 1.31
N VAL A 161 1.01 -17.71 1.39
CA VAL A 161 0.32 -18.84 0.78
C VAL A 161 -0.31 -18.40 -0.53
N ALA A 162 0.36 -18.61 -1.66
CA ALA A 162 -0.03 -18.09 -2.98
C ALA A 162 -1.45 -18.52 -3.40
N ASP A 163 -1.81 -19.79 -3.19
CA ASP A 163 -3.11 -20.36 -3.56
C ASP A 163 -4.28 -19.85 -2.67
N SER A 164 -3.98 -19.05 -1.66
CA SER A 164 -5.00 -18.44 -0.79
C SER A 164 -5.59 -17.15 -1.34
N VAL A 165 -4.96 -16.56 -2.37
CA VAL A 165 -5.37 -15.27 -2.92
C VAL A 165 -6.74 -15.37 -3.56
N ASN A 166 -7.66 -14.51 -3.11
CA ASN A 166 -8.99 -14.38 -3.69
C ASN A 166 -9.52 -12.94 -3.53
N ARG A 167 -10.69 -12.65 -4.13
CA ARG A 167 -11.36 -11.35 -4.07
C ARG A 167 -12.79 -11.46 -3.55
N ILE A 168 -13.10 -12.48 -2.75
CA ILE A 168 -14.41 -12.62 -2.14
C ILE A 168 -14.65 -11.41 -1.25
N HIS A 169 -15.69 -10.65 -1.54
CA HIS A 169 -15.98 -9.41 -0.84
C HIS A 169 -16.13 -9.62 0.66
N LYS A 170 -15.47 -8.76 1.43
CA LYS A 170 -15.65 -8.65 2.87
C LYS A 170 -15.67 -7.16 3.23
N ASP A 171 -16.80 -6.71 3.73
CA ASP A 171 -16.96 -5.34 4.18
C ASP A 171 -16.08 -5.06 5.42
N LEU A 172 -15.18 -4.09 5.32
CA LEU A 172 -14.31 -3.67 6.43
C LEU A 172 -14.75 -2.34 7.04
N ARG A 173 -15.28 -1.43 6.25
CA ARG A 173 -15.65 -0.10 6.69
C ARG A 173 -16.82 -0.12 7.69
N SER A 174 -17.87 -0.87 7.40
CA SER A 174 -19.02 -0.99 8.31
C SER A 174 -18.65 -1.79 9.57
N ALA A 175 -17.77 -2.78 9.45
CA ALA A 175 -17.26 -3.54 10.58
C ALA A 175 -16.45 -2.67 11.56
N ALA A 176 -15.68 -1.69 11.08
CA ALA A 176 -14.96 -0.74 11.93
C ALA A 176 -15.90 0.17 12.74
N GLY A 177 -17.07 0.53 12.20
CA GLY A 177 -18.10 1.32 12.90
C GLY A 177 -18.85 0.57 14.01
N SER A 178 -18.74 -0.74 14.04
CA SER A 178 -19.43 -1.61 15.03
C SER A 178 -18.61 -1.86 16.30
N VAL A 179 -17.36 -1.43 16.32
CA VAL A 179 -16.45 -1.54 17.47
C VAL A 179 -16.49 -0.23 18.27
N LYS A 180 -17.59 0.00 18.98
CA LYS A 180 -17.73 1.09 19.97
C LYS A 180 -18.04 0.52 21.33
#